data_459675280019458e738db9432bb9ba7b
#
_entry.id   459675280019458e738db9432bb9ba7b
#
_cell.length_a   1.000
_cell.length_b   1.000
_cell.length_c   1.000
_cell.angle_alpha   90.00
_cell.angle_beta   90.00
_cell.angle_gamma   90.00
#
_symmetry.space_group_name_H-M   'P 1'
#
loop_
_entity.id
_entity.type
_entity.pdbx_description
1 polymer ?
#
loop_
_entity_poly.entity_id
_entity_poly.type
_entity_poly.pdbx_seq_one_letter_code
_entity_poly.pdbx_strand_id
1 'polypeptide(L)'
;MDASLPSDFWGRIVFILKNYGTSFGRGIGVTMAIALVSTFIGCVIGFFIGIILTIPENKQKKWSFKNIILKIIKFILNAYVEIFRGTPMMVQAMFIYYGLALLFNVHMGMWAAAFLIVSINTGAYMAETFRGGIISVDSGQTEGAKVIGMNHFQTMFYVIMPQALRNIMPQIGNNLIINIKDSCVLSVIGTVELFYATKGVAGAYYTYFEAFTITMVIYFILTFICSKILRFIENKMDGDTGYDLVTKDQLVLTSGTYKHKEKMNDLSLRKANKRGGY
;
A
#
# COMPACT_ATOMS: atom_id res chain seq x y z
N MET A 1 5.21 -9.81 -44.51
CA MET A 1 5.61 -8.39 -44.52
C MET A 1 6.87 -8.30 -43.71
N ASP A 2 8.02 -8.44 -44.36
CA ASP A 2 9.34 -8.30 -43.76
C ASP A 2 9.66 -6.79 -43.61
N ALA A 3 9.04 -6.16 -42.64
CA ALA A 3 9.46 -4.81 -42.27
C ALA A 3 10.82 -4.95 -41.57
N SER A 4 11.89 -4.66 -42.29
CA SER A 4 13.24 -4.66 -41.78
C SER A 4 13.29 -3.74 -40.55
N LEU A 5 13.83 -4.25 -39.42
CA LEU A 5 13.98 -3.50 -38.21
C LEU A 5 14.84 -2.24 -38.47
N PRO A 6 14.37 -1.02 -38.12
CA PRO A 6 15.19 0.17 -38.28
C PRO A 6 16.53 0.07 -37.54
N SER A 7 17.56 0.70 -38.07
CA SER A 7 18.88 0.70 -37.46
C SER A 7 19.03 1.66 -36.29
N ASP A 8 18.22 2.73 -36.29
CA ASP A 8 18.26 3.80 -35.30
C ASP A 8 17.34 3.52 -34.10
N PHE A 9 17.71 4.06 -32.93
CA PHE A 9 16.98 3.87 -31.67
C PHE A 9 15.52 4.36 -31.74
N TRP A 10 15.30 5.55 -32.26
CA TRP A 10 13.94 6.13 -32.34
C TRP A 10 13.06 5.40 -33.33
N GLY A 11 13.61 4.99 -34.47
CA GLY A 11 12.90 4.19 -35.45
C GLY A 11 12.45 2.84 -34.87
N ARG A 12 13.31 2.19 -34.05
CA ARG A 12 12.94 0.95 -33.34
C ARG A 12 11.82 1.17 -32.34
N ILE A 13 11.82 2.27 -31.57
CA ILE A 13 10.73 2.61 -30.65
C ILE A 13 9.42 2.76 -31.43
N VAL A 14 9.42 3.53 -32.53
CA VAL A 14 8.23 3.73 -33.37
C VAL A 14 7.75 2.40 -33.98
N PHE A 15 8.68 1.60 -34.47
CA PHE A 15 8.39 0.28 -35.01
C PHE A 15 7.70 -0.62 -33.97
N ILE A 16 8.25 -0.70 -32.75
CA ILE A 16 7.69 -1.49 -31.66
C ILE A 16 6.30 -1.00 -31.28
N LEU A 17 6.11 0.30 -31.11
CA LEU A 17 4.82 0.88 -30.74
C LEU A 17 3.76 0.65 -31.83
N LYS A 18 4.13 0.76 -33.11
CA LYS A 18 3.21 0.54 -34.23
C LYS A 18 2.77 -0.91 -34.36
N ASN A 19 3.70 -1.86 -34.21
CA ASN A 19 3.43 -3.27 -34.43
C ASN A 19 2.91 -4.00 -33.19
N TYR A 20 3.34 -3.58 -31.98
CA TYR A 20 3.05 -4.24 -30.70
C TYR A 20 2.26 -3.38 -29.71
N GLY A 21 1.80 -2.20 -30.12
CA GLY A 21 1.02 -1.28 -29.26
C GLY A 21 -0.22 -1.96 -28.67
N THR A 22 -0.90 -2.83 -29.43
CA THR A 22 -2.04 -3.62 -28.93
C THR A 22 -1.62 -4.60 -27.83
N SER A 23 -0.45 -5.22 -27.96
CA SER A 23 0.09 -6.13 -26.93
C SER A 23 0.41 -5.38 -25.63
N PHE A 24 1.05 -4.22 -25.73
CA PHE A 24 1.27 -3.33 -24.58
C PHE A 24 -0.05 -2.86 -23.97
N GLY A 25 -1.03 -2.47 -24.78
CA GLY A 25 -2.35 -2.06 -24.30
C GLY A 25 -3.07 -3.16 -23.51
N ARG A 26 -3.02 -4.42 -24.00
CA ARG A 26 -3.53 -5.58 -23.24
C ARG A 26 -2.74 -5.79 -21.96
N GLY A 27 -1.41 -5.71 -22.03
CA GLY A 27 -0.55 -5.82 -20.84
C GLY A 27 -0.87 -4.77 -19.77
N ILE A 28 -1.12 -3.51 -20.17
CA ILE A 28 -1.59 -2.45 -19.26
C ILE A 28 -2.90 -2.84 -18.59
N GLY A 29 -3.88 -3.31 -19.36
CA GLY A 29 -5.18 -3.75 -18.85
C GLY A 29 -5.04 -4.87 -17.81
N VAL A 30 -4.18 -5.87 -18.08
CA VAL A 30 -3.89 -6.97 -17.16
C VAL A 30 -3.22 -6.48 -15.89
N THR A 31 -2.17 -5.67 -16.01
CA THR A 31 -1.46 -5.03 -14.89
C THR A 31 -2.44 -4.27 -13.98
N MET A 32 -3.28 -3.43 -14.56
CA MET A 32 -4.26 -2.63 -13.81
C MET A 32 -5.34 -3.50 -13.15
N ALA A 33 -5.84 -4.53 -13.86
CA ALA A 33 -6.83 -5.45 -13.31
C ALA A 33 -6.26 -6.20 -12.09
N ILE A 34 -5.04 -6.74 -12.20
CA ILE A 34 -4.38 -7.42 -11.09
C ILE A 34 -4.16 -6.45 -9.93
N ALA A 35 -3.59 -5.27 -10.18
CA ALA A 35 -3.31 -4.30 -9.13
C ALA A 35 -4.57 -3.85 -8.39
N LEU A 36 -5.64 -3.48 -9.11
CA LEU A 36 -6.89 -2.98 -8.50
C LEU A 36 -7.61 -4.07 -7.71
N VAL A 37 -7.85 -5.22 -8.34
CA VAL A 37 -8.61 -6.32 -7.71
C VAL A 37 -7.85 -6.89 -6.52
N SER A 38 -6.55 -7.14 -6.67
CA SER A 38 -5.75 -7.70 -5.58
C SER A 38 -5.55 -6.71 -4.43
N THR A 39 -5.43 -5.41 -4.71
CA THR A 39 -5.39 -4.40 -3.65
C THR A 39 -6.70 -4.38 -2.87
N PHE A 40 -7.84 -4.41 -3.55
CA PHE A 40 -9.14 -4.45 -2.90
C PHE A 40 -9.30 -5.70 -2.02
N ILE A 41 -9.02 -6.89 -2.56
CA ILE A 41 -9.10 -8.16 -1.79
C ILE A 41 -8.09 -8.14 -0.63
N GLY A 42 -6.86 -7.69 -0.87
CA GLY A 42 -5.83 -7.56 0.15
C GLY A 42 -6.23 -6.59 1.27
N CYS A 43 -6.88 -5.46 0.95
CA CYS A 43 -7.44 -4.56 1.95
C CYS A 43 -8.51 -5.23 2.80
N VAL A 44 -9.41 -6.02 2.20
CA VAL A 44 -10.42 -6.79 2.94
C VAL A 44 -9.77 -7.80 3.88
N ILE A 45 -8.81 -8.58 3.39
CA ILE A 45 -8.04 -9.54 4.21
C ILE A 45 -7.33 -8.80 5.36
N GLY A 46 -6.60 -7.75 5.04
CA GLY A 46 -5.84 -6.96 6.01
C GLY A 46 -6.73 -6.28 7.06
N PHE A 47 -7.90 -5.80 6.67
CA PHE A 47 -8.89 -5.24 7.57
C PHE A 47 -9.32 -6.21 8.67
N PHE A 48 -9.74 -7.41 8.28
CA PHE A 48 -10.16 -8.43 9.27
C PHE A 48 -9.00 -8.86 10.16
N ILE A 49 -7.82 -9.09 9.59
CA ILE A 49 -6.63 -9.48 10.35
C ILE A 49 -6.21 -8.35 11.30
N GLY A 50 -6.16 -7.11 10.82
CA GLY A 50 -5.79 -5.94 11.63
C GLY A 50 -6.72 -5.75 12.83
N ILE A 51 -8.03 -5.91 12.65
CA ILE A 51 -9.00 -5.87 13.76
C ILE A 51 -8.72 -6.99 14.77
N ILE A 52 -8.56 -8.23 14.31
CA ILE A 52 -8.32 -9.38 15.21
C ILE A 52 -7.04 -9.17 16.02
N LEU A 53 -5.99 -8.66 15.40
CA LEU A 53 -4.71 -8.40 16.08
C LEU A 53 -4.82 -7.30 17.15
N THR A 54 -5.78 -6.36 17.04
CA THR A 54 -6.00 -5.30 18.02
C THR A 54 -6.91 -5.68 19.18
N ILE A 55 -7.61 -6.82 19.13
CA ILE A 55 -8.48 -7.27 20.24
C ILE A 55 -7.66 -7.40 21.52
N PRO A 56 -8.02 -6.70 22.63
CA PRO A 56 -7.27 -6.79 23.87
C PRO A 56 -7.44 -8.17 24.55
N GLU A 57 -6.34 -8.68 25.07
CA GLU A 57 -6.39 -9.89 25.89
C GLU A 57 -6.92 -9.57 27.30
N ASN A 58 -7.80 -10.42 27.84
CA ASN A 58 -8.29 -10.25 29.19
C ASN A 58 -7.20 -10.66 30.21
N LYS A 59 -6.54 -9.65 30.79
CA LYS A 59 -5.42 -9.86 31.75
C LYS A 59 -5.86 -10.59 33.04
N GLN A 60 -7.13 -10.46 33.46
CA GLN A 60 -7.65 -11.05 34.69
C GLN A 60 -7.94 -12.56 34.54
N LYS A 61 -8.31 -13.01 33.33
CA LYS A 61 -8.61 -14.43 33.03
C LYS A 61 -7.61 -15.01 32.06
N LYS A 62 -6.33 -14.98 32.40
CA LYS A 62 -5.20 -15.38 31.55
C LYS A 62 -5.37 -16.79 30.93
N TRP A 63 -5.94 -17.73 31.66
CA TRP A 63 -6.16 -19.13 31.31
C TRP A 63 -7.58 -19.44 30.84
N SER A 64 -8.39 -18.42 30.51
CA SER A 64 -9.70 -18.64 29.92
C SER A 64 -9.53 -19.27 28.52
N PHE A 65 -10.36 -20.26 28.19
CA PHE A 65 -10.40 -20.93 26.88
C PHE A 65 -10.47 -19.90 25.72
N LYS A 66 -11.26 -18.83 25.88
CA LYS A 66 -11.34 -17.71 24.91
C LYS A 66 -10.00 -17.01 24.69
N ASN A 67 -9.24 -16.76 25.75
CA ASN A 67 -7.93 -16.12 25.66
C ASN A 67 -6.89 -17.03 24.99
N ILE A 68 -6.94 -18.32 25.27
CA ILE A 68 -6.02 -19.30 24.65
C ILE A 68 -6.28 -19.36 23.16
N ILE A 69 -7.53 -19.47 22.72
CA ILE A 69 -7.92 -19.45 21.29
C ILE A 69 -7.45 -18.15 20.64
N LEU A 70 -7.72 -17.00 21.27
CA LEU A 70 -7.31 -15.70 20.72
C LEU A 70 -5.79 -15.61 20.56
N LYS A 71 -5.01 -16.14 21.50
CA LYS A 71 -3.55 -16.18 21.39
C LYS A 71 -3.07 -17.08 20.23
N ILE A 72 -3.68 -18.24 20.06
CA ILE A 72 -3.35 -19.13 18.95
C ILE A 72 -3.66 -18.46 17.61
N ILE A 73 -4.84 -17.84 17.48
CA ILE A 73 -5.23 -17.10 16.29
C ILE A 73 -4.24 -15.97 16.01
N LYS A 74 -3.93 -15.15 17.00
CA LYS A 74 -2.95 -14.06 16.85
C LYS A 74 -1.58 -14.57 16.46
N PHE A 75 -1.13 -15.67 17.03
CA PHE A 75 0.16 -16.28 16.67
C PHE A 75 0.19 -16.70 15.19
N ILE A 76 -0.86 -17.38 14.72
CA ILE A 76 -0.97 -17.80 13.31
C ILE A 76 -1.02 -16.58 12.38
N LEU A 77 -1.82 -15.56 12.73
CA LEU A 77 -1.95 -14.35 11.91
C LEU A 77 -0.66 -13.53 11.89
N ASN A 78 0.05 -13.41 13.02
CA ASN A 78 1.36 -12.77 13.04
C ASN A 78 2.39 -13.54 12.20
N ALA A 79 2.42 -14.88 12.31
CA ALA A 79 3.29 -15.69 11.47
C ALA A 79 2.99 -15.48 9.97
N TYR A 80 1.71 -15.44 9.58
CA TYR A 80 1.32 -15.09 8.22
C TYR A 80 1.87 -13.71 7.80
N VAL A 81 1.66 -12.69 8.62
CA VAL A 81 2.12 -11.33 8.33
C VAL A 81 3.65 -11.28 8.21
N GLU A 82 4.37 -11.91 9.12
CA GLU A 82 5.84 -11.95 9.11
C GLU A 82 6.40 -12.69 7.88
N ILE A 83 5.83 -13.85 7.53
CA ILE A 83 6.27 -14.64 6.37
C ILE A 83 6.07 -13.85 5.08
N PHE A 84 4.87 -13.32 4.85
CA PHE A 84 4.56 -12.65 3.57
C PHE A 84 5.20 -11.27 3.44
N ARG A 85 5.52 -10.59 4.54
CA ARG A 85 6.30 -9.34 4.52
C ARG A 85 7.82 -9.57 4.52
N GLY A 86 8.26 -10.71 5.06
CA GLY A 86 9.68 -11.03 5.18
C GLY A 86 10.29 -11.77 3.99
N THR A 87 9.48 -12.16 2.99
CA THR A 87 9.95 -12.90 1.81
C THR A 87 9.62 -12.16 0.51
N PRO A 88 10.47 -12.26 -0.54
CA PRO A 88 10.19 -11.61 -1.82
C PRO A 88 8.95 -12.19 -2.51
N MET A 89 8.08 -11.32 -3.05
CA MET A 89 6.84 -11.74 -3.72
C MET A 89 7.10 -12.67 -4.91
N MET A 90 8.23 -12.51 -5.62
CA MET A 90 8.62 -13.41 -6.71
C MET A 90 8.79 -14.86 -6.23
N VAL A 91 9.45 -15.03 -5.08
CA VAL A 91 9.65 -16.36 -4.47
C VAL A 91 8.33 -16.95 -4.00
N GLN A 92 7.48 -16.12 -3.39
CA GLN A 92 6.12 -16.51 -3.00
C GLN A 92 5.29 -16.98 -4.21
N ALA A 93 5.36 -16.24 -5.32
CA ALA A 93 4.65 -16.58 -6.54
C ALA A 93 5.04 -17.96 -7.07
N MET A 94 6.34 -18.22 -7.17
CA MET A 94 6.84 -19.53 -7.61
C MET A 94 6.48 -20.64 -6.60
N PHE A 95 6.68 -20.40 -5.32
CA PHE A 95 6.40 -21.38 -4.26
C PHE A 95 4.92 -21.77 -4.22
N ILE A 96 4.00 -20.78 -4.29
CA ILE A 96 2.56 -21.04 -4.26
C ILE A 96 2.12 -21.74 -5.56
N TYR A 97 2.49 -21.19 -6.72
CA TYR A 97 2.02 -21.70 -8.00
C TYR A 97 2.50 -23.14 -8.27
N TYR A 98 3.80 -23.36 -8.17
CA TYR A 98 4.39 -24.68 -8.43
C TYR A 98 4.25 -25.62 -7.23
N GLY A 99 4.28 -25.10 -6.00
CA GLY A 99 4.12 -25.91 -4.80
C GLY A 99 2.72 -26.51 -4.68
N LEU A 100 1.66 -25.78 -4.99
CA LEU A 100 0.30 -26.29 -5.00
C LEU A 100 0.12 -27.38 -6.06
N ALA A 101 0.70 -27.22 -7.24
CA ALA A 101 0.68 -28.23 -8.29
C ALA A 101 1.43 -29.51 -7.87
N LEU A 102 2.62 -29.36 -7.28
CA LEU A 102 3.48 -30.49 -6.93
C LEU A 102 2.99 -31.27 -5.69
N LEU A 103 2.62 -30.54 -4.63
CA LEU A 103 2.31 -31.17 -3.33
C LEU A 103 0.85 -31.61 -3.21
N PHE A 104 -0.05 -30.87 -3.82
CA PHE A 104 -1.50 -31.07 -3.68
C PHE A 104 -2.21 -31.42 -4.98
N ASN A 105 -1.48 -31.54 -6.10
CA ASN A 105 -2.01 -31.76 -7.45
C ASN A 105 -3.10 -30.73 -7.86
N VAL A 106 -2.99 -29.49 -7.31
CA VAL A 106 -3.89 -28.38 -7.60
C VAL A 106 -3.29 -27.51 -8.69
N HIS A 107 -3.82 -27.61 -9.89
CA HIS A 107 -3.38 -26.81 -11.04
C HIS A 107 -4.24 -25.55 -11.16
N MET A 108 -3.70 -24.41 -10.73
CA MET A 108 -4.38 -23.14 -10.84
C MET A 108 -4.14 -22.49 -12.19
N GLY A 109 -5.18 -21.86 -12.76
CA GLY A 109 -4.99 -20.99 -13.89
C GLY A 109 -4.13 -19.76 -13.51
N MET A 110 -3.32 -19.26 -14.44
CA MET A 110 -2.40 -18.12 -14.22
C MET A 110 -3.09 -16.88 -13.62
N TRP A 111 -4.31 -16.58 -14.05
CA TRP A 111 -5.11 -15.46 -13.52
C TRP A 111 -5.49 -15.67 -12.06
N ALA A 112 -6.01 -16.84 -11.71
CA ALA A 112 -6.37 -17.16 -10.34
C ALA A 112 -5.15 -17.11 -9.42
N ALA A 113 -4.02 -17.64 -9.87
CA ALA A 113 -2.76 -17.58 -9.15
C ALA A 113 -2.28 -16.14 -8.96
N ALA A 114 -2.33 -15.32 -10.01
CA ALA A 114 -1.92 -13.92 -9.95
C ALA A 114 -2.74 -13.13 -8.91
N PHE A 115 -4.07 -13.23 -8.98
CA PHE A 115 -4.94 -12.57 -8.00
C PHE A 115 -4.70 -13.09 -6.57
N LEU A 116 -4.58 -14.39 -6.38
CA LEU A 116 -4.36 -14.99 -5.06
C LEU A 116 -3.05 -14.50 -4.44
N ILE A 117 -1.94 -14.59 -5.19
CA ILE A 117 -0.60 -14.28 -4.70
C ILE A 117 -0.51 -12.80 -4.30
N VAL A 118 -0.93 -11.89 -5.18
CA VAL A 118 -0.88 -10.45 -4.89
C VAL A 118 -1.84 -10.08 -3.77
N SER A 119 -3.03 -10.71 -3.71
CA SER A 119 -4.01 -10.44 -2.63
C SER A 119 -3.50 -10.90 -1.27
N ILE A 120 -2.89 -12.08 -1.17
CA ILE A 120 -2.33 -12.58 0.08
C ILE A 120 -1.14 -11.73 0.52
N ASN A 121 -0.24 -11.38 -0.40
CA ASN A 121 0.89 -10.50 -0.10
C ASN A 121 0.40 -9.12 0.38
N THR A 122 -0.47 -8.47 -0.37
CA THR A 122 -1.07 -7.18 0.00
C THR A 122 -1.82 -7.27 1.32
N GLY A 123 -2.53 -8.38 1.58
CA GLY A 123 -3.25 -8.62 2.82
C GLY A 123 -2.34 -8.59 4.06
N ALA A 124 -1.13 -9.10 3.94
CA ALA A 124 -0.16 -9.07 5.03
C ALA A 124 0.33 -7.63 5.32
N TYR A 125 0.62 -6.84 4.27
CA TYR A 125 0.96 -5.42 4.45
C TYR A 125 -0.22 -4.61 5.00
N MET A 126 -1.42 -4.84 4.49
CA MET A 126 -2.62 -4.16 4.96
C MET A 126 -3.01 -4.54 6.39
N ALA A 127 -2.78 -5.78 6.82
CA ALA A 127 -3.03 -6.19 8.20
C ALA A 127 -2.24 -5.33 9.20
N GLU A 128 -0.97 -5.09 8.93
CA GLU A 128 -0.13 -4.23 9.75
C GLU A 128 -0.54 -2.75 9.65
N THR A 129 -0.91 -2.29 8.44
CA THR A 129 -1.41 -0.94 8.22
C THR A 129 -2.70 -0.68 8.99
N PHE A 130 -3.68 -1.59 8.93
CA PHE A 130 -4.92 -1.48 9.70
C PHE A 130 -4.66 -1.53 11.21
N ARG A 131 -3.80 -2.45 11.66
CA ARG A 131 -3.40 -2.53 13.07
C ARG A 131 -2.77 -1.22 13.54
N GLY A 132 -1.83 -0.66 12.78
CA GLY A 132 -1.18 0.61 13.06
C GLY A 132 -2.15 1.79 13.08
N GLY A 133 -3.05 1.86 12.08
CA GLY A 133 -4.06 2.91 11.98
C GLY A 133 -5.08 2.89 13.14
N ILE A 134 -5.48 1.69 13.59
CA ILE A 134 -6.36 1.58 14.78
C ILE A 134 -5.64 2.05 16.04
N ILE A 135 -4.37 1.68 16.21
CA ILE A 135 -3.56 2.06 17.37
C ILE A 135 -3.21 3.55 17.37
N SER A 136 -3.13 4.19 16.21
CA SER A 136 -2.82 5.62 16.07
C SER A 136 -3.95 6.55 16.51
N VAL A 137 -5.18 6.04 16.68
CA VAL A 137 -6.29 6.84 17.22
C VAL A 137 -6.07 7.09 18.69
N ASP A 138 -6.26 8.35 19.12
CA ASP A 138 -6.06 8.77 20.50
C ASP A 138 -6.87 7.92 21.49
N SER A 139 -6.23 7.46 22.57
CA SER A 139 -6.85 6.60 23.59
C SER A 139 -8.01 7.29 24.30
N GLY A 140 -8.00 8.62 24.39
CA GLY A 140 -9.07 9.42 24.94
C GLY A 140 -10.39 9.24 24.20
N GLN A 141 -10.35 8.93 22.88
CA GLN A 141 -11.56 8.58 22.10
C GLN A 141 -12.21 7.30 22.62
N THR A 142 -11.39 6.31 22.98
CA THR A 142 -11.88 5.05 23.56
C THR A 142 -12.41 5.27 24.99
N GLU A 143 -11.74 6.10 25.78
CA GLU A 143 -12.16 6.42 27.14
C GLU A 143 -13.44 7.23 27.15
N GLY A 144 -13.55 8.27 26.31
CA GLY A 144 -14.76 9.07 26.15
C GLY A 144 -15.97 8.24 25.71
N ALA A 145 -15.77 7.33 24.76
CA ALA A 145 -16.83 6.41 24.33
C ALA A 145 -17.33 5.50 25.47
N LYS A 146 -16.42 5.03 26.31
CA LYS A 146 -16.80 4.23 27.50
C LYS A 146 -17.56 5.02 28.55
N VAL A 147 -17.22 6.30 28.78
CA VAL A 147 -17.93 7.18 29.72
C VAL A 147 -19.40 7.34 29.35
N ILE A 148 -19.71 7.42 28.06
CA ILE A 148 -21.10 7.50 27.56
C ILE A 148 -21.77 6.13 27.43
N GLY A 149 -21.15 5.05 27.95
CA GLY A 149 -21.74 3.71 28.02
C GLY A 149 -21.63 2.87 26.75
N MET A 150 -20.78 3.27 25.78
CA MET A 150 -20.56 2.47 24.56
C MET A 150 -19.82 1.16 24.91
N ASN A 151 -20.29 0.04 24.37
CA ASN A 151 -19.56 -1.21 24.44
C ASN A 151 -18.37 -1.21 23.47
N HIS A 152 -17.48 -2.21 23.60
CA HIS A 152 -16.25 -2.29 22.79
C HIS A 152 -16.53 -2.30 21.27
N PHE A 153 -17.56 -3.01 20.85
CA PHE A 153 -17.93 -3.09 19.43
C PHE A 153 -18.44 -1.74 18.91
N GLN A 154 -19.32 -1.09 19.66
CA GLN A 154 -19.81 0.25 19.33
C GLN A 154 -18.68 1.27 19.26
N THR A 155 -17.79 1.28 20.24
CA THR A 155 -16.59 2.14 20.25
C THR A 155 -15.74 1.90 19.02
N MET A 156 -15.47 0.63 18.68
CA MET A 156 -14.64 0.29 17.53
C MET A 156 -15.27 0.78 16.22
N PHE A 157 -16.55 0.49 15.96
CA PHE A 157 -17.16 0.78 14.67
C PHE A 157 -17.63 2.23 14.51
N TYR A 158 -18.09 2.89 15.57
CA TYR A 158 -18.64 4.25 15.46
C TYR A 158 -17.62 5.35 15.78
N VAL A 159 -16.56 5.05 16.56
CA VAL A 159 -15.59 6.06 17.01
C VAL A 159 -14.22 5.83 16.41
N ILE A 160 -13.65 4.63 16.58
CA ILE A 160 -12.27 4.35 16.22
C ILE A 160 -12.12 4.11 14.70
N MET A 161 -12.96 3.24 14.13
CA MET A 161 -12.81 2.82 12.73
C MET A 161 -12.92 3.98 11.72
N PRO A 162 -13.86 4.93 11.84
CA PRO A 162 -13.94 6.06 10.91
C PRO A 162 -12.68 6.94 10.93
N GLN A 163 -12.07 7.11 12.10
CA GLN A 163 -10.83 7.88 12.26
C GLN A 163 -9.63 7.08 11.74
N ALA A 164 -9.53 5.79 12.10
CA ALA A 164 -8.47 4.90 11.62
C ALA A 164 -8.46 4.81 10.09
N LEU A 165 -9.62 4.67 9.44
CA LEU A 165 -9.71 4.59 7.98
C LEU A 165 -9.15 5.85 7.30
N ARG A 166 -9.38 7.04 7.83
CA ARG A 166 -8.78 8.27 7.29
C ARG A 166 -7.27 8.22 7.36
N ASN A 167 -6.70 7.77 8.49
CA ASN A 167 -5.25 7.65 8.67
C ASN A 167 -4.62 6.58 7.75
N ILE A 168 -5.40 5.57 7.36
CA ILE A 168 -4.93 4.43 6.55
C ILE A 168 -5.03 4.70 5.04
N MET A 169 -5.93 5.56 4.59
CA MET A 169 -6.20 5.80 3.17
C MET A 169 -4.95 6.10 2.32
N PRO A 170 -4.01 6.97 2.75
CA PRO A 170 -2.78 7.20 1.98
C PRO A 170 -1.95 5.93 1.80
N GLN A 171 -1.94 5.05 2.80
CA GLN A 171 -1.20 3.80 2.73
C GLN A 171 -1.86 2.77 1.79
N ILE A 172 -3.20 2.74 1.73
CA ILE A 172 -3.94 1.93 0.74
C ILE A 172 -3.58 2.40 -0.68
N GLY A 173 -3.59 3.71 -0.90
CA GLY A 173 -3.17 4.30 -2.18
C GLY A 173 -1.75 3.95 -2.56
N ASN A 174 -0.82 4.06 -1.62
CA ASN A 174 0.58 3.68 -1.84
C ASN A 174 0.74 2.20 -2.20
N ASN A 175 -0.02 1.31 -1.55
CA ASN A 175 -0.01 -0.13 -1.86
C ASN A 175 -0.53 -0.42 -3.28
N LEU A 176 -1.56 0.30 -3.74
CA LEU A 176 -2.01 0.17 -5.12
C LEU A 176 -0.90 0.53 -6.12
N ILE A 177 -0.17 1.62 -5.88
CA ILE A 177 0.96 2.03 -6.73
C ILE A 177 2.08 0.98 -6.71
N ILE A 178 2.35 0.39 -5.56
CA ILE A 178 3.31 -0.71 -5.41
C ILE A 178 2.84 -1.91 -6.24
N ASN A 179 1.60 -2.35 -6.10
CA ASN A 179 1.04 -3.50 -6.82
C ASN A 179 1.05 -3.31 -8.34
N ILE A 180 0.85 -2.08 -8.86
CA ILE A 180 0.99 -1.79 -10.30
C ILE A 180 2.40 -2.15 -10.77
N LYS A 181 3.43 -1.78 -10.02
CA LYS A 181 4.83 -2.07 -10.38
C LYS A 181 5.19 -3.53 -10.14
N ASP A 182 4.80 -4.06 -9.01
CA ASP A 182 5.18 -5.40 -8.57
C ASP A 182 4.42 -6.51 -9.30
N SER A 183 3.35 -6.18 -10.06
CA SER A 183 2.71 -7.14 -10.96
C SER A 183 3.69 -7.76 -11.97
N CYS A 184 4.79 -7.06 -12.32
CA CYS A 184 5.84 -7.57 -13.21
C CYS A 184 6.48 -8.88 -12.72
N VAL A 185 6.48 -9.11 -11.41
CA VAL A 185 6.98 -10.33 -10.76
C VAL A 185 6.21 -11.56 -11.22
N LEU A 186 4.93 -11.43 -11.55
CA LEU A 186 4.07 -12.53 -11.99
C LEU A 186 4.46 -13.08 -13.36
N SER A 187 5.31 -12.40 -14.10
CA SER A 187 5.89 -12.90 -15.35
C SER A 187 6.65 -14.23 -15.17
N VAL A 188 7.11 -14.55 -13.95
CA VAL A 188 7.82 -15.81 -13.65
C VAL A 188 6.90 -17.03 -13.67
N ILE A 189 5.60 -16.83 -13.42
CA ILE A 189 4.57 -17.88 -13.53
C ILE A 189 3.81 -17.84 -14.86
N GLY A 190 4.27 -17.00 -15.81
CA GLY A 190 3.72 -16.90 -17.15
C GLY A 190 2.51 -15.97 -17.30
N THR A 191 2.20 -15.14 -16.30
CA THR A 191 1.11 -14.15 -16.39
C THR A 191 1.46 -13.10 -17.45
N VAL A 192 0.58 -12.96 -18.47
CA VAL A 192 0.81 -12.06 -19.61
C VAL A 192 0.38 -10.63 -19.26
N GLU A 193 1.15 -9.98 -18.40
CA GLU A 193 1.02 -8.58 -18.02
C GLU A 193 2.02 -7.71 -18.83
N LEU A 194 2.14 -6.43 -18.53
CA LEU A 194 2.92 -5.47 -19.30
C LEU A 194 4.41 -5.88 -19.45
N PHE A 195 5.07 -6.30 -18.37
CA PHE A 195 6.47 -6.70 -18.40
C PHE A 195 6.67 -8.00 -19.20
N TYR A 196 5.75 -8.95 -19.09
CA TYR A 196 5.79 -10.19 -19.88
C TYR A 196 5.66 -9.88 -21.37
N ALA A 197 4.72 -9.01 -21.76
CA ALA A 197 4.56 -8.57 -23.14
C ALA A 197 5.85 -7.91 -23.66
N THR A 198 6.49 -7.07 -22.84
CA THR A 198 7.79 -6.45 -23.14
C THR A 198 8.87 -7.48 -23.42
N LYS A 199 9.00 -8.49 -22.53
CA LYS A 199 9.99 -9.58 -22.70
C LYS A 199 9.79 -10.31 -24.03
N GLY A 200 8.55 -10.55 -24.43
CA GLY A 200 8.22 -11.19 -25.70
C GLY A 200 8.73 -10.38 -26.90
N VAL A 201 8.47 -9.07 -26.91
CA VAL A 201 8.94 -8.17 -27.98
C VAL A 201 10.46 -8.02 -27.96
N ALA A 202 11.06 -7.81 -26.79
CA ALA A 202 12.50 -7.69 -26.62
C ALA A 202 13.25 -8.94 -27.11
N GLY A 203 12.73 -10.13 -26.79
CA GLY A 203 13.31 -11.41 -27.21
C GLY A 203 13.17 -11.68 -28.71
N ALA A 204 12.05 -11.27 -29.32
CA ALA A 204 11.80 -11.50 -30.75
C ALA A 204 12.75 -10.71 -31.67
N TYR A 205 13.16 -9.51 -31.24
CA TYR A 205 13.95 -8.59 -32.05
C TYR A 205 15.32 -8.23 -31.45
N TYR A 206 15.66 -8.79 -30.29
CA TYR A 206 16.87 -8.43 -29.53
C TYR A 206 16.95 -6.92 -29.20
N THR A 207 15.79 -6.25 -29.08
CA THR A 207 15.65 -4.82 -28.80
C THR A 207 15.33 -4.55 -27.34
N TYR A 208 16.18 -5.06 -26.42
CA TYR A 208 15.92 -4.97 -24.99
C TYR A 208 15.85 -3.54 -24.49
N PHE A 209 16.81 -2.69 -24.89
CA PHE A 209 16.87 -1.33 -24.39
C PHE A 209 15.66 -0.49 -24.84
N GLU A 210 15.26 -0.59 -26.10
CA GLU A 210 14.12 0.11 -26.68
C GLU A 210 12.80 -0.36 -26.07
N ALA A 211 12.58 -1.67 -25.98
CA ALA A 211 11.36 -2.25 -25.43
C ALA A 211 11.18 -1.90 -23.94
N PHE A 212 12.24 -2.01 -23.14
CA PHE A 212 12.20 -1.66 -21.72
C PHE A 212 12.12 -0.14 -21.48
N THR A 213 12.65 0.69 -22.38
CA THR A 213 12.44 2.14 -22.33
C THR A 213 10.97 2.48 -22.49
N ILE A 214 10.28 1.89 -23.48
CA ILE A 214 8.84 2.06 -23.66
C ILE A 214 8.08 1.64 -22.39
N THR A 215 8.40 0.48 -21.86
CA THR A 215 7.74 -0.07 -20.67
C THR A 215 7.97 0.77 -19.43
N MET A 216 9.16 1.31 -19.23
CA MET A 216 9.49 2.24 -18.13
C MET A 216 8.61 3.50 -18.21
N VAL A 217 8.46 4.08 -19.41
CA VAL A 217 7.61 5.25 -19.63
C VAL A 217 6.13 4.91 -19.34
N ILE A 218 5.66 3.75 -19.78
CA ILE A 218 4.28 3.30 -19.53
C ILE A 218 4.03 3.15 -18.01
N TYR A 219 4.90 2.44 -17.28
CA TYR A 219 4.75 2.30 -15.82
C TYR A 219 4.80 3.65 -15.11
N PHE A 220 5.69 4.56 -15.54
CA PHE A 220 5.74 5.91 -14.99
C PHE A 220 4.42 6.66 -15.19
N ILE A 221 3.86 6.63 -16.41
CA ILE A 221 2.57 7.29 -16.69
C ILE A 221 1.45 6.67 -15.85
N LEU A 222 1.36 5.34 -15.78
CA LEU A 222 0.34 4.65 -14.99
C LEU A 222 0.42 5.03 -13.51
N THR A 223 1.60 4.94 -12.92
CA THR A 223 1.79 5.26 -11.50
C THR A 223 1.60 6.74 -11.21
N PHE A 224 2.00 7.62 -12.13
CA PHE A 224 1.79 9.07 -12.02
C PHE A 224 0.30 9.43 -12.03
N ILE A 225 -0.47 8.88 -12.99
CA ILE A 225 -1.92 9.11 -13.06
C ILE A 225 -2.60 8.58 -11.80
N CYS A 226 -2.30 7.34 -11.39
CA CYS A 226 -2.85 6.77 -10.17
C CYS A 226 -2.52 7.62 -8.94
N SER A 227 -1.27 8.10 -8.80
CA SER A 227 -0.87 8.96 -7.69
C SER A 227 -1.64 10.27 -7.66
N LYS A 228 -1.92 10.88 -8.81
CA LYS A 228 -2.72 12.11 -8.88
C LYS A 228 -4.18 11.89 -8.50
N ILE A 229 -4.78 10.79 -8.97
CA ILE A 229 -6.15 10.40 -8.61
C ILE A 229 -6.25 10.14 -7.09
N LEU A 230 -5.31 9.40 -6.54
CA LEU A 230 -5.28 9.08 -5.11
C LEU A 230 -5.16 10.33 -4.24
N ARG A 231 -4.23 11.23 -4.57
CA ARG A 231 -4.09 12.52 -3.85
C ARG A 231 -5.35 13.39 -3.94
N PHE A 232 -6.05 13.35 -5.07
CA PHE A 232 -7.33 14.05 -5.20
C PHE A 232 -8.40 13.47 -4.27
N ILE A 233 -8.46 12.14 -4.14
CA ILE A 233 -9.37 11.45 -3.23
C ILE A 233 -9.00 11.75 -1.77
N GLU A 234 -7.71 11.69 -1.41
CA GLU A 234 -7.19 12.01 -0.09
C GLU A 234 -7.57 13.44 0.33
N ASN A 235 -7.27 14.42 -0.51
CA ASN A 235 -7.62 15.82 -0.25
C ASN A 235 -9.12 16.04 -0.04
N LYS A 236 -9.96 15.28 -0.77
CA LYS A 236 -11.42 15.38 -0.61
C LYS A 236 -11.90 14.72 0.68
N MET A 237 -11.19 13.71 1.18
CA MET A 237 -11.54 13.02 2.44
C MET A 237 -11.09 13.80 3.68
N ASP A 238 -9.96 14.50 3.59
CA ASP A 238 -9.43 15.30 4.72
C ASP A 238 -10.30 16.53 5.00
N GLY A 239 -11.14 16.96 4.04
CA GLY A 239 -12.00 18.11 4.18
C GLY A 239 -11.21 19.43 4.30
N ASP A 240 -11.92 20.54 4.37
CA ASP A 240 -11.34 21.86 4.66
C ASP A 240 -10.97 21.91 6.15
N THR A 241 -9.74 21.47 6.46
CA THR A 241 -9.25 21.44 7.84
C THR A 241 -8.94 22.85 8.33
N GLY A 242 -9.95 23.55 8.79
CA GLY A 242 -9.76 24.76 9.62
C GLY A 242 -9.04 24.49 10.96
N TYR A 243 -8.55 23.25 11.17
CA TYR A 243 -7.77 22.81 12.33
C TYR A 243 -6.26 22.72 12.08
N ASP A 244 -5.79 23.23 10.95
CA ASP A 244 -4.38 23.19 10.54
C ASP A 244 -3.42 23.93 11.50
N LEU A 245 -3.94 24.78 12.38
CA LEU A 245 -3.16 25.56 13.34
C LEU A 245 -2.63 24.71 14.51
N VAL A 246 -3.37 23.72 14.97
CA VAL A 246 -2.97 22.92 16.15
C VAL A 246 -1.97 21.83 15.75
N THR A 247 -2.15 21.23 14.57
CA THR A 247 -1.28 20.15 14.10
C THR A 247 0.10 20.65 13.66
N LYS A 248 0.16 21.86 13.06
CA LYS A 248 1.44 22.49 12.70
C LYS A 248 2.24 22.89 13.94
N ASP A 249 1.59 23.38 14.98
CA ASP A 249 2.27 23.74 16.22
C ASP A 249 2.78 22.51 16.98
N GLN A 250 2.03 21.40 16.99
CA GLN A 250 2.50 20.15 17.61
C GLN A 250 3.64 19.48 16.81
N LEU A 251 3.60 19.50 15.48
CA LEU A 251 4.70 19.00 14.65
C LEU A 251 5.97 19.85 14.79
N VAL A 252 5.83 21.15 14.93
CA VAL A 252 6.95 22.06 15.20
C VAL A 252 7.55 21.81 16.60
N LEU A 253 6.71 21.51 17.59
CA LEU A 253 7.17 21.18 18.95
C LEU A 253 7.85 19.80 19.02
N THR A 254 7.38 18.80 18.26
CA THR A 254 7.97 17.46 18.21
C THR A 254 9.17 17.34 17.28
N SER A 255 9.29 18.18 16.27
CA SER A 255 10.42 18.17 15.33
C SER A 255 11.68 18.86 15.85
N GLY A 256 11.67 19.40 17.07
CA GLY A 256 12.84 20.03 17.70
C GLY A 256 13.34 21.29 17.01
N THR A 257 12.58 21.88 16.09
CA THR A 257 12.95 23.12 15.43
C THR A 257 12.66 24.33 16.34
N TYR A 258 13.70 24.83 16.99
CA TYR A 258 13.71 25.95 17.92
C TYR A 258 13.32 27.33 17.35
N LYS A 259 12.74 27.41 16.16
CA LYS A 259 12.33 28.69 15.55
C LYS A 259 11.35 29.53 16.39
N HIS A 260 10.57 28.89 17.24
CA HIS A 260 9.65 29.62 18.13
C HIS A 260 10.38 30.27 19.33
N LYS A 261 11.46 29.65 19.84
CA LYS A 261 12.27 30.23 20.91
C LYS A 261 13.06 31.45 20.45
N GLU A 262 13.57 31.44 19.22
CA GLU A 262 14.24 32.62 18.64
C GLU A 262 13.30 33.81 18.47
N LYS A 263 12.07 33.59 18.00
CA LYS A 263 11.07 34.67 17.87
C LYS A 263 10.61 35.26 19.21
N MET A 264 10.47 34.43 20.23
CA MET A 264 10.14 34.89 21.60
C MET A 264 11.31 35.64 22.23
N ASN A 265 12.54 35.18 22.07
CA ASN A 265 13.74 35.89 22.55
C ASN A 265 13.90 37.23 21.83
N ASP A 266 13.65 37.29 20.53
CA ASP A 266 13.72 38.54 19.76
C ASP A 266 12.63 39.54 20.20
N LEU A 267 11.43 39.07 20.51
CA LEU A 267 10.35 39.90 21.06
C LEU A 267 10.61 40.37 22.49
N SER A 268 11.23 39.52 23.32
CA SER A 268 11.61 39.90 24.67
C SER A 268 12.76 40.91 24.70
N LEU A 269 13.74 40.77 23.81
CA LEU A 269 14.83 41.70 23.64
C LEU A 269 14.33 43.04 23.07
N ARG A 270 13.38 43.05 22.14
CA ARG A 270 12.76 44.30 21.63
C ARG A 270 11.94 45.04 22.69
N LYS A 271 11.26 44.28 23.61
CA LYS A 271 10.54 44.88 24.75
C LYS A 271 11.48 45.41 25.82
N ALA A 272 12.62 44.75 26.08
CA ALA A 272 13.63 45.21 26.99
C ALA A 272 14.32 46.49 26.49
N ASN A 273 14.66 46.56 25.21
CA ASN A 273 15.29 47.74 24.58
C ASN A 273 14.36 48.95 24.51
N LYS A 274 13.01 48.74 24.47
CA LYS A 274 12.04 49.88 24.54
C LYS A 274 11.80 50.42 25.96
N ARG A 275 12.21 49.69 27.02
CA ARG A 275 12.07 50.08 28.42
C ARG A 275 13.36 50.71 29.01
N GLY A 276 14.48 50.62 28.31
CA GLY A 276 15.78 51.15 28.74
C GLY A 276 16.20 52.46 28.13
N GLY A 277 15.31 53.15 27.46
CA GLY A 277 15.57 54.49 26.90
C GLY A 277 15.00 55.57 27.80
N TYR A 278 15.77 55.96 28.81
CA TYR A 278 15.77 57.25 29.47
C TYR A 278 17.21 57.65 29.68
#